data_51a7543511d206e96cbddff744b32054
#
_entry.id   51a7543511d206e96cbddff744b32054
#
_cell.length_a   1.000
_cell.length_b   1.000
_cell.length_c   1.000
_cell.angle_alpha   90.00
_cell.angle_beta   90.00
_cell.angle_gamma   90.00
#
_symmetry.space_group_name_H-M   'P 1'
#
loop_
_entity.id
_entity.type
_entity.pdbx_description
1 polymer ?
#
loop_
_entity_poly.entity_id
_entity_poly.type
_entity_poly.pdbx_seq_one_letter_code
_entity_poly.pdbx_strand_id
1 'polypeptide(L)'
;MTDPNNITPDEMILERPFTSSRRRWKTLGVVIFVAIVIYVVWWFWLAETVREQINVWIDNNRMDGRDIQMARLDVDGFLGWLDIQAEDVQIVDTAAGWRLRVPGITATMAPWKIDEIDGNFTGPMNLAVAKGPALNTYIIETTSNTWAVDRDQGGRVRLDLEGVAVSSNNDKGVLKVANLKAFLIRGSVPIYGGLNLKVRDITLPALAQSPFGSNVKNIEAHLELIGGAPPGNLTAPELTQWANRGGTVEVRSLRIIHGTLGLDGDGTMALDGRLQPVCAFSARVTGYDAALNQLIQAGLVRSSDGNIAKMILGALGKVPAGGGPKQIDVPISVQDQRLSIGPIPLMRVPAILW
;
A
#
# COMPACT_ATOMS: atom_id res chain seq x y z
N MET A 1 70.51 76.44 -32.32
CA MET A 1 70.44 75.28 -33.25
C MET A 1 69.63 74.21 -32.59
N THR A 2 68.35 74.30 -32.83
CA THR A 2 67.34 73.40 -32.22
C THR A 2 66.69 72.57 -33.35
N ASP A 3 66.82 71.30 -33.24
CA ASP A 3 66.35 70.33 -34.20
C ASP A 3 64.80 70.14 -34.02
N PRO A 4 64.01 70.24 -35.08
CA PRO A 4 62.57 70.13 -35.01
C PRO A 4 62.09 68.84 -35.65
N ASN A 5 62.32 67.70 -34.99
CA ASN A 5 61.72 66.43 -35.43
C ASN A 5 61.62 65.41 -34.26
N ASN A 6 60.68 65.62 -33.40
CA ASN A 6 60.22 64.57 -32.58
C ASN A 6 58.68 64.61 -32.49
N ILE A 7 58.07 64.03 -33.50
CA ILE A 7 56.61 63.74 -33.51
C ILE A 7 56.44 62.32 -32.99
N THR A 8 55.98 62.17 -31.76
CA THR A 8 55.49 60.91 -31.20
C THR A 8 54.22 60.47 -31.92
N PRO A 9 54.05 59.21 -32.35
CA PRO A 9 52.82 58.76 -32.98
C PRO A 9 51.74 58.66 -31.89
N ASP A 10 50.71 59.44 -32.14
CA ASP A 10 49.46 59.39 -31.39
C ASP A 10 48.88 58.00 -31.39
N GLU A 11 48.59 57.46 -30.23
CA GLU A 11 47.90 56.18 -30.06
C GLU A 11 46.51 56.27 -30.71
N MET A 12 46.37 55.60 -31.84
CA MET A 12 45.12 55.43 -32.53
C MET A 12 44.27 54.48 -31.70
N ILE A 13 43.50 55.01 -30.75
CA ILE A 13 42.45 54.29 -30.03
C ILE A 13 41.43 53.90 -31.10
N LEU A 14 41.53 52.65 -31.56
CA LEU A 14 40.50 52.01 -32.36
C LEU A 14 39.27 51.82 -31.47
N GLU A 15 38.39 52.82 -31.50
CA GLU A 15 37.03 52.63 -31.01
C GLU A 15 36.35 51.52 -31.79
N ARG A 16 36.30 50.33 -31.15
CA ARG A 16 35.50 49.23 -31.67
C ARG A 16 34.03 49.69 -31.59
N PRO A 17 33.30 49.75 -32.73
CA PRO A 17 31.87 50.09 -32.66
C PRO A 17 31.15 49.04 -31.83
N PHE A 18 30.53 49.43 -30.73
CA PHE A 18 29.56 48.65 -29.98
C PHE A 18 28.34 48.39 -30.86
N THR A 19 28.51 47.48 -31.84
CA THR A 19 27.42 47.11 -32.74
C THR A 19 26.49 46.15 -32.06
N SER A 20 25.32 46.68 -31.69
CA SER A 20 24.03 46.01 -31.64
C SER A 20 23.83 44.86 -30.65
N SER A 21 23.96 45.10 -29.36
CA SER A 21 23.38 44.22 -28.35
C SER A 21 21.85 44.15 -28.48
N ARG A 22 21.18 45.23 -28.88
CA ARG A 22 19.71 45.32 -29.05
C ARG A 22 19.12 44.30 -30.05
N ARG A 23 19.84 43.95 -31.12
CA ARG A 23 19.33 42.95 -32.09
C ARG A 23 19.41 41.52 -31.52
N ARG A 24 20.46 41.22 -30.78
CA ARG A 24 20.62 39.92 -30.09
C ARG A 24 19.58 39.74 -28.99
N TRP A 25 19.24 40.79 -28.26
CA TRP A 25 18.17 40.76 -27.25
C TRP A 25 16.78 40.57 -27.86
N LYS A 26 16.50 41.17 -29.04
CA LYS A 26 15.24 40.94 -29.76
C LYS A 26 15.12 39.53 -30.28
N THR A 27 16.19 38.96 -30.87
CA THR A 27 16.18 37.56 -31.32
C THR A 27 16.08 36.57 -30.14
N LEU A 28 16.76 36.81 -29.02
CA LEU A 28 16.62 36.05 -27.81
C LEU A 28 15.17 36.07 -27.27
N GLY A 29 14.55 37.27 -27.25
CA GLY A 29 13.16 37.43 -26.84
C GLY A 29 12.18 36.67 -27.73
N VAL A 30 12.37 36.65 -29.04
CA VAL A 30 11.55 35.90 -30.00
C VAL A 30 11.76 34.37 -29.77
N VAL A 31 12.99 33.91 -29.59
CA VAL A 31 13.26 32.48 -29.31
C VAL A 31 12.60 32.03 -28.01
N ILE A 32 12.71 32.81 -26.93
CA ILE A 32 12.06 32.54 -25.65
C ILE A 32 10.53 32.49 -25.81
N PHE A 33 9.96 33.49 -26.54
CA PHE A 33 8.52 33.53 -26.79
C PHE A 33 8.04 32.28 -27.56
N VAL A 34 8.74 31.89 -28.63
CA VAL A 34 8.43 30.67 -29.40
C VAL A 34 8.53 29.43 -28.53
N ALA A 35 9.59 29.35 -27.70
CA ALA A 35 9.75 28.22 -26.76
C ALA A 35 8.59 28.16 -25.75
N ILE A 36 8.13 29.29 -25.23
CA ILE A 36 6.97 29.34 -24.32
C ILE A 36 5.71 28.90 -25.06
N VAL A 37 5.47 29.35 -26.28
CA VAL A 37 4.29 28.93 -27.05
C VAL A 37 4.31 27.43 -27.33
N ILE A 38 5.46 26.88 -27.73
CA ILE A 38 5.62 25.45 -27.96
C ILE A 38 5.35 24.68 -26.64
N TYR A 39 5.88 25.16 -25.51
CA TYR A 39 5.66 24.55 -24.21
C TYR A 39 4.19 24.57 -23.80
N VAL A 40 3.49 25.68 -23.98
CA VAL A 40 2.07 25.82 -23.67
C VAL A 40 1.23 24.87 -24.53
N VAL A 41 1.48 24.81 -25.85
CA VAL A 41 0.78 23.87 -26.74
C VAL A 41 1.03 22.42 -26.34
N TRP A 42 2.30 22.07 -26.06
CA TRP A 42 2.66 20.74 -25.58
C TRP A 42 2.00 20.41 -24.24
N TRP A 43 1.90 21.38 -23.32
CA TRP A 43 1.26 21.20 -22.04
C TRP A 43 -0.25 20.90 -22.17
N PHE A 44 -0.99 21.63 -23.00
CA PHE A 44 -2.40 21.36 -23.27
C PHE A 44 -2.60 19.99 -23.92
N TRP A 45 -1.72 19.62 -24.85
CA TRP A 45 -1.75 18.31 -25.46
C TRP A 45 -1.52 17.20 -24.42
N LEU A 46 -0.58 17.40 -23.50
CA LEU A 46 -0.29 16.45 -22.43
C LEU A 46 -1.48 16.30 -21.47
N ALA A 47 -2.09 17.41 -21.04
CA ALA A 47 -3.27 17.40 -20.17
C ALA A 47 -4.44 16.62 -20.79
N GLU A 48 -4.68 16.79 -22.09
CA GLU A 48 -5.72 16.04 -22.80
C GLU A 48 -5.36 14.56 -22.92
N THR A 49 -4.10 14.24 -23.20
CA THR A 49 -3.61 12.86 -23.25
C THR A 49 -3.79 12.17 -21.91
N VAL A 50 -3.51 12.82 -20.79
CA VAL A 50 -3.72 12.27 -19.44
C VAL A 50 -5.20 12.00 -19.20
N ARG A 51 -6.08 12.95 -19.56
CA ARG A 51 -7.53 12.77 -19.44
C ARG A 51 -8.02 11.55 -20.26
N GLU A 52 -7.54 11.42 -21.48
CA GLU A 52 -7.87 10.29 -22.36
C GLU A 52 -7.38 8.95 -21.78
N GLN A 53 -6.15 8.91 -21.24
CA GLN A 53 -5.60 7.71 -20.59
C GLN A 53 -6.41 7.29 -19.36
N ILE A 54 -6.91 8.24 -18.57
CA ILE A 54 -7.80 7.95 -17.44
C ILE A 54 -9.10 7.34 -17.95
N ASN A 55 -9.71 7.89 -18.99
CA ASN A 55 -10.93 7.34 -19.57
C ASN A 55 -10.72 5.92 -20.14
N VAL A 56 -9.63 5.69 -20.85
CA VAL A 56 -9.26 4.35 -21.35
C VAL A 56 -9.06 3.36 -20.20
N TRP A 57 -8.44 3.80 -19.10
CA TRP A 57 -8.28 2.97 -17.91
C TRP A 57 -9.63 2.64 -17.27
N ILE A 58 -10.56 3.59 -17.18
CA ILE A 58 -11.93 3.37 -16.70
C ILE A 58 -12.65 2.33 -17.57
N ASP A 59 -12.60 2.48 -18.89
CA ASP A 59 -13.26 1.59 -19.82
C ASP A 59 -12.68 0.16 -19.76
N ASN A 60 -11.37 0.02 -19.61
CA ASN A 60 -10.72 -1.26 -19.40
C ASN A 60 -11.18 -1.94 -18.10
N ASN A 61 -11.32 -1.19 -17.01
CA ASN A 61 -11.84 -1.73 -15.74
C ASN A 61 -13.33 -2.14 -15.86
N ARG A 62 -14.13 -1.45 -16.66
CA ARG A 62 -15.51 -1.87 -16.95
C ARG A 62 -15.58 -3.21 -17.66
N MET A 63 -14.67 -3.46 -18.61
CA MET A 63 -14.56 -4.77 -19.27
C MET A 63 -14.19 -5.89 -18.29
N ASP A 64 -13.46 -5.57 -17.23
CA ASP A 64 -13.11 -6.50 -16.14
C ASP A 64 -14.22 -6.65 -15.09
N GLY A 65 -15.42 -6.07 -15.31
CA GLY A 65 -16.56 -6.18 -14.40
C GLY A 65 -16.59 -5.17 -13.25
N ARG A 66 -15.72 -4.17 -13.29
CA ARG A 66 -15.69 -3.05 -12.33
C ARG A 66 -16.28 -1.81 -12.97
N ASP A 67 -17.36 -1.30 -12.41
CA ASP A 67 -17.92 -0.01 -12.85
C ASP A 67 -17.28 1.11 -12.06
N ILE A 68 -16.60 2.02 -12.76
CA ILE A 68 -15.96 3.21 -12.19
C ILE A 68 -16.72 4.42 -12.69
N GLN A 69 -17.26 5.20 -11.76
CA GLN A 69 -17.99 6.42 -12.01
C GLN A 69 -17.36 7.56 -11.22
N MET A 70 -17.37 8.75 -11.79
CA MET A 70 -16.97 9.99 -11.11
C MET A 70 -17.88 11.12 -11.56
N ALA A 71 -18.19 12.03 -10.64
CA ALA A 71 -19.05 13.16 -10.96
C ALA A 71 -18.32 14.21 -11.80
N ARG A 72 -17.03 14.39 -11.54
CA ARG A 72 -16.19 15.37 -12.22
C ARG A 72 -14.74 14.88 -12.27
N LEU A 73 -14.08 15.15 -13.39
CA LEU A 73 -12.65 14.95 -13.58
C LEU A 73 -12.07 16.23 -14.21
N ASP A 74 -11.27 16.93 -13.43
CA ASP A 74 -10.51 18.09 -13.89
C ASP A 74 -9.02 17.74 -13.98
N VAL A 75 -8.40 18.15 -15.05
CA VAL A 75 -6.95 18.07 -15.24
C VAL A 75 -6.50 19.50 -15.54
N ASP A 76 -5.92 20.13 -14.55
CA ASP A 76 -5.48 21.50 -14.56
C ASP A 76 -3.99 21.61 -14.30
N GLY A 77 -3.51 22.82 -14.02
CA GLY A 77 -2.13 23.14 -13.71
C GLY A 77 -1.52 24.07 -14.75
N PHE A 78 -0.38 24.63 -14.44
CA PHE A 78 0.34 25.49 -15.37
C PHE A 78 1.83 25.55 -15.01
N LEU A 79 2.69 25.52 -16.03
CA LEU A 79 4.13 25.77 -15.96
C LEU A 79 4.96 24.86 -15.04
N GLY A 80 4.52 23.64 -14.71
CA GLY A 80 5.41 22.76 -13.98
C GLY A 80 4.76 21.50 -13.39
N TRP A 81 3.47 21.56 -13.06
CA TRP A 81 2.74 20.45 -12.48
C TRP A 81 1.38 20.30 -13.15
N LEU A 82 0.97 19.06 -13.35
CA LEU A 82 -0.39 18.70 -13.70
C LEU A 82 -1.11 18.32 -12.42
N ASP A 83 -2.22 19.01 -12.15
CA ASP A 83 -3.10 18.74 -11.01
C ASP A 83 -4.34 18.02 -11.53
N ILE A 84 -4.58 16.82 -11.02
CA ILE A 84 -5.71 15.97 -11.36
C ILE A 84 -6.64 15.98 -10.17
N GLN A 85 -7.91 16.33 -10.38
CA GLN A 85 -8.94 16.32 -9.35
C GLN A 85 -10.13 15.51 -9.84
N ALA A 86 -10.48 14.48 -9.08
CA ALA A 86 -11.66 13.66 -9.32
C ALA A 86 -12.61 13.76 -8.13
N GLU A 87 -13.88 14.08 -8.40
CA GLU A 87 -14.92 14.24 -7.39
C GLU A 87 -15.90 13.08 -7.45
N ASP A 88 -16.33 12.63 -6.25
CA ASP A 88 -17.32 11.55 -6.03
C ASP A 88 -17.00 10.28 -6.83
N VAL A 89 -15.80 9.78 -6.64
CA VAL A 89 -15.34 8.57 -7.32
C VAL A 89 -16.01 7.35 -6.69
N GLN A 90 -16.76 6.60 -7.49
CA GLN A 90 -17.41 5.36 -7.08
C GLN A 90 -16.85 4.19 -7.88
N ILE A 91 -16.42 3.16 -7.19
CA ILE A 91 -15.96 1.91 -7.77
C ILE A 91 -16.88 0.81 -7.28
N VAL A 92 -17.54 0.12 -8.20
CA VAL A 92 -18.47 -0.98 -7.91
C VAL A 92 -17.96 -2.24 -8.55
N ASP A 93 -17.68 -3.24 -7.76
CA ASP A 93 -17.40 -4.61 -8.22
C ASP A 93 -18.60 -5.47 -7.86
N THR A 94 -19.46 -5.73 -8.85
CA THR A 94 -20.69 -6.51 -8.65
C THR A 94 -20.41 -8.01 -8.47
N ALA A 95 -19.33 -8.52 -9.03
CA ALA A 95 -18.95 -9.92 -8.92
C ALA A 95 -18.40 -10.23 -7.53
N ALA A 96 -17.57 -9.34 -6.99
CA ALA A 96 -17.04 -9.46 -5.64
C ALA A 96 -17.97 -8.87 -4.56
N GLY A 97 -19.06 -8.22 -4.95
CA GLY A 97 -20.09 -7.71 -4.04
C GLY A 97 -19.64 -6.54 -3.17
N TRP A 98 -18.78 -5.65 -3.67
CA TRP A 98 -18.38 -4.47 -2.91
C TRP A 98 -18.51 -3.17 -3.71
N ARG A 99 -18.67 -2.07 -2.98
CA ARG A 99 -18.69 -0.70 -3.51
C ARG A 99 -17.83 0.21 -2.65
N LEU A 100 -16.93 0.91 -3.27
CA LEU A 100 -16.12 1.96 -2.64
C LEU A 100 -16.54 3.32 -3.19
N ARG A 101 -16.80 4.28 -2.30
CA ARG A 101 -17.02 5.69 -2.65
C ARG A 101 -15.97 6.54 -1.98
N VAL A 102 -15.27 7.35 -2.75
CA VAL A 102 -14.26 8.30 -2.31
C VAL A 102 -14.76 9.70 -2.72
N PRO A 103 -15.01 10.60 -1.77
CA PRO A 103 -15.55 11.93 -2.07
C PRO A 103 -14.67 12.77 -2.98
N GLY A 104 -13.35 12.62 -2.85
CA GLY A 104 -12.42 13.28 -3.75
C GLY A 104 -11.06 12.59 -3.79
N ILE A 105 -10.43 12.68 -4.94
CA ILE A 105 -9.05 12.25 -5.16
C ILE A 105 -8.32 13.42 -5.80
N THR A 106 -7.20 13.81 -5.21
CA THR A 106 -6.29 14.77 -5.81
C THR A 106 -4.99 14.09 -6.14
N ALA A 107 -4.43 14.38 -7.29
CA ALA A 107 -3.14 13.85 -7.71
C ALA A 107 -2.33 14.93 -8.43
N THR A 108 -1.02 14.84 -8.29
CA THR A 108 -0.08 15.75 -8.95
C THR A 108 0.95 14.94 -9.72
N MET A 109 1.34 15.44 -10.87
CA MET A 109 2.31 14.80 -11.74
C MET A 109 3.18 15.87 -12.41
N ALA A 110 4.50 15.62 -12.48
CA ALA A 110 5.38 16.48 -13.25
C ALA A 110 5.31 16.13 -14.75
N PRO A 111 5.17 17.11 -15.67
CA PRO A 111 5.07 16.85 -17.10
C PRO A 111 6.27 16.11 -17.70
N TRP A 112 7.45 16.22 -17.07
CA TRP A 112 8.68 15.53 -17.47
C TRP A 112 8.90 14.20 -16.75
N LYS A 113 7.99 13.82 -15.85
CA LYS A 113 7.99 12.57 -15.06
C LYS A 113 6.59 11.99 -14.99
N ILE A 114 6.04 11.68 -16.16
CA ILE A 114 4.65 11.17 -16.29
C ILE A 114 4.42 9.80 -15.66
N ASP A 115 5.51 9.12 -15.29
CA ASP A 115 5.47 7.82 -14.64
C ASP A 115 5.35 7.89 -13.11
N GLU A 116 5.56 9.06 -12.52
CA GLU A 116 5.46 9.30 -11.08
C GLU A 116 4.25 10.20 -10.77
N ILE A 117 3.31 9.67 -10.02
CA ILE A 117 2.06 10.34 -9.64
C ILE A 117 1.94 10.24 -8.12
N ASP A 118 1.81 11.39 -7.46
CA ASP A 118 1.54 11.49 -6.03
C ASP A 118 0.12 12.01 -5.82
N GLY A 119 -0.55 11.58 -4.74
CA GLY A 119 -1.91 12.04 -4.50
C GLY A 119 -2.40 11.82 -3.08
N ASN A 120 -3.61 12.29 -2.84
CA ASN A 120 -4.33 12.20 -1.58
C ASN A 120 -5.79 11.85 -1.84
N PHE A 121 -6.43 11.26 -0.83
CA PHE A 121 -7.89 11.12 -0.77
C PHE A 121 -8.47 12.23 0.10
N THR A 122 -9.62 12.77 -0.27
CA THR A 122 -10.31 13.81 0.50
C THR A 122 -11.65 13.29 1.02
N GLY A 123 -11.95 13.63 2.27
CA GLY A 123 -13.18 13.23 2.96
C GLY A 123 -13.21 11.76 3.40
N PRO A 124 -14.29 11.37 4.09
CA PRO A 124 -14.48 9.99 4.55
C PRO A 124 -14.80 9.07 3.37
N MET A 125 -14.04 7.97 3.25
CA MET A 125 -14.30 6.93 2.27
C MET A 125 -15.39 5.98 2.80
N ASN A 126 -16.30 5.56 1.92
CA ASN A 126 -17.38 4.64 2.26
C ASN A 126 -17.19 3.32 1.49
N LEU A 127 -16.95 2.24 2.23
CA LEU A 127 -16.84 0.88 1.68
C LEU A 127 -18.09 0.09 2.07
N ALA A 128 -18.89 -0.32 1.11
CA ALA A 128 -20.01 -1.23 1.31
C ALA A 128 -19.65 -2.63 0.78
N VAL A 129 -19.85 -3.64 1.62
CA VAL A 129 -19.55 -5.04 1.28
C VAL A 129 -20.81 -5.87 1.50
N ALA A 130 -21.27 -6.56 0.47
CA ALA A 130 -22.37 -7.49 0.57
C ALA A 130 -21.88 -8.80 1.21
N LYS A 131 -22.58 -9.24 2.25
CA LYS A 131 -22.33 -10.53 2.91
C LYS A 131 -23.66 -11.28 2.97
N GLY A 132 -23.94 -12.10 1.96
CA GLY A 132 -25.26 -12.68 1.78
C GLY A 132 -26.33 -11.59 1.60
N PRO A 133 -27.46 -11.63 2.33
CA PRO A 133 -28.50 -10.61 2.24
C PRO A 133 -28.16 -9.30 2.97
N ALA A 134 -27.10 -9.27 3.77
CA ALA A 134 -26.70 -8.11 4.57
C ALA A 134 -25.69 -7.24 3.83
N LEU A 135 -25.88 -5.92 3.88
CA LEU A 135 -24.93 -4.93 3.40
C LEU A 135 -24.21 -4.30 4.60
N ASN A 136 -22.92 -4.57 4.72
CA ASN A 136 -22.07 -3.96 5.72
C ASN A 136 -21.41 -2.72 5.14
N THR A 137 -21.64 -1.57 5.74
CA THR A 137 -21.03 -0.31 5.34
C THR A 137 -19.96 0.09 6.35
N TYR A 138 -18.80 0.40 5.86
CA TYR A 138 -17.66 0.88 6.63
C TYR A 138 -17.35 2.31 6.22
N ILE A 139 -17.21 3.19 7.20
CA ILE A 139 -16.74 4.56 7.00
C ILE A 139 -15.27 4.59 7.44
N ILE A 140 -14.40 5.02 6.53
CA ILE A 140 -12.95 5.08 6.74
C ILE A 140 -12.56 6.55 6.73
N GLU A 141 -12.08 7.03 7.85
CA GLU A 141 -11.56 8.38 8.05
C GLU A 141 -10.06 8.32 8.27
N THR A 142 -9.34 9.33 7.79
CA THR A 142 -7.89 9.45 7.98
C THR A 142 -7.55 10.88 8.37
N THR A 143 -6.58 11.07 9.26
CA THR A 143 -6.07 12.41 9.62
C THR A 143 -5.15 12.93 8.53
N SER A 144 -4.34 12.06 7.97
CA SER A 144 -3.47 12.31 6.83
C SER A 144 -3.41 11.06 5.96
N ASN A 145 -3.34 11.26 4.67
CA ASN A 145 -3.14 10.16 3.72
C ASN A 145 -2.33 10.67 2.53
N THR A 146 -1.44 9.84 2.05
CA THR A 146 -0.72 10.05 0.80
C THR A 146 -0.59 8.73 0.07
N TRP A 147 -0.66 8.78 -1.24
CA TRP A 147 -0.35 7.66 -2.10
C TRP A 147 0.55 8.11 -3.24
N ALA A 148 1.37 7.21 -3.72
CA ALA A 148 2.25 7.45 -4.86
C ALA A 148 2.27 6.22 -5.76
N VAL A 149 2.31 6.45 -7.06
CA VAL A 149 2.47 5.42 -8.10
C VAL A 149 3.69 5.76 -8.92
N ASP A 150 4.64 4.83 -9.02
CA ASP A 150 5.83 4.93 -9.85
C ASP A 150 5.81 3.78 -10.86
N ARG A 151 5.62 4.09 -12.13
CA ARG A 151 5.54 3.12 -13.24
C ARG A 151 6.90 2.70 -13.77
N ASP A 152 7.89 3.60 -13.72
CA ASP A 152 9.25 3.37 -14.25
C ASP A 152 9.97 2.23 -13.55
N GLN A 153 9.71 2.04 -12.26
CA GLN A 153 10.36 1.03 -11.44
C GLN A 153 9.52 -0.25 -11.28
N GLY A 154 8.87 -0.68 -12.35
CA GLY A 154 8.08 -1.90 -12.36
C GLY A 154 6.70 -1.79 -11.73
N GLY A 155 6.15 -0.57 -11.60
CA GLY A 155 4.82 -0.34 -11.05
C GLY A 155 4.80 -0.44 -9.52
N ARG A 156 5.47 0.48 -8.86
CA ARG A 156 5.43 0.61 -7.39
C ARG A 156 4.23 1.44 -6.97
N VAL A 157 3.53 0.98 -5.93
CA VAL A 157 2.48 1.75 -5.29
C VAL A 157 2.82 1.90 -3.82
N ARG A 158 2.84 3.13 -3.34
CA ARG A 158 3.02 3.47 -1.93
C ARG A 158 1.72 4.03 -1.39
N LEU A 159 1.35 3.62 -0.19
CA LEU A 159 0.22 4.14 0.55
C LEU A 159 0.67 4.42 1.99
N ASP A 160 0.47 5.63 2.45
CA ASP A 160 0.81 6.11 3.77
C ASP A 160 -0.45 6.72 4.38
N LEU A 161 -0.98 6.12 5.46
CA LEU A 161 -2.19 6.58 6.15
C LEU A 161 -1.88 6.83 7.62
N GLU A 162 -2.34 7.96 8.15
CA GLU A 162 -2.22 8.30 9.57
C GLU A 162 -3.59 8.55 10.18
N GLY A 163 -3.74 8.15 11.44
CA GLY A 163 -4.97 8.36 12.21
C GLY A 163 -6.19 7.73 11.57
N VAL A 164 -6.04 6.50 11.05
CA VAL A 164 -7.14 5.78 10.41
C VAL A 164 -8.17 5.38 11.45
N ALA A 165 -9.43 5.71 11.21
CA ALA A 165 -10.57 5.27 12.00
C ALA A 165 -11.58 4.57 11.07
N VAL A 166 -11.93 3.33 11.38
CA VAL A 166 -12.92 2.56 10.63
C VAL A 166 -14.11 2.28 11.55
N SER A 167 -15.25 2.81 11.19
CA SER A 167 -16.55 2.54 11.84
C SER A 167 -17.44 1.72 10.91
N SER A 168 -18.35 0.93 11.49
CA SER A 168 -19.30 0.10 10.74
C SER A 168 -20.72 0.44 11.17
N ASN A 169 -21.65 0.35 10.23
CA ASN A 169 -23.09 0.50 10.53
C ASN A 169 -23.65 -0.61 11.43
N ASN A 170 -22.98 -1.77 11.45
CA ASN A 170 -23.43 -2.95 12.22
C ASN A 170 -22.69 -3.13 13.54
N ASP A 171 -21.61 -2.38 13.78
CA ASP A 171 -20.80 -2.47 14.98
C ASP A 171 -20.66 -1.10 15.64
N LYS A 172 -20.90 -1.03 16.96
CA LYS A 172 -20.75 0.21 17.73
C LYS A 172 -19.29 0.56 18.04
N GLY A 173 -18.36 -0.29 17.64
CA GLY A 173 -16.95 -0.06 17.87
C GLY A 173 -16.24 0.62 16.70
N VAL A 174 -15.15 1.31 17.01
CA VAL A 174 -14.27 1.94 16.01
C VAL A 174 -12.92 1.25 16.06
N LEU A 175 -12.50 0.69 14.92
CA LEU A 175 -11.13 0.26 14.72
C LEU A 175 -10.26 1.49 14.49
N LYS A 176 -9.22 1.69 15.28
CA LYS A 176 -8.28 2.80 15.08
C LYS A 176 -6.90 2.25 14.76
N VAL A 177 -6.20 2.92 13.85
CA VAL A 177 -4.82 2.62 13.47
C VAL A 177 -4.06 3.93 13.44
N ALA A 178 -3.00 4.05 14.24
CA ALA A 178 -2.22 5.28 14.25
C ALA A 178 -1.47 5.49 12.93
N ASN A 179 -0.83 4.43 12.42
CA ASN A 179 -0.06 4.50 11.17
C ASN A 179 -0.21 3.21 10.38
N LEU A 180 -0.50 3.35 9.10
CA LEU A 180 -0.49 2.25 8.12
C LEU A 180 0.37 2.67 6.93
N LYS A 181 1.39 1.87 6.62
CA LYS A 181 2.22 2.03 5.43
C LYS A 181 2.16 0.75 4.63
N ALA A 182 1.78 0.87 3.37
CA ALA A 182 1.80 -0.24 2.43
C ALA A 182 2.66 0.13 1.21
N PHE A 183 3.47 -0.81 0.80
CA PHE A 183 4.32 -0.66 -0.36
C PHE A 183 4.20 -1.90 -1.24
N LEU A 184 3.55 -1.74 -2.40
CA LEU A 184 3.39 -2.79 -3.38
C LEU A 184 4.44 -2.63 -4.47
N ILE A 185 5.00 -3.75 -4.90
CA ILE A 185 5.96 -3.82 -6.01
C ILE A 185 5.44 -4.88 -6.96
N ARG A 186 5.40 -4.55 -8.23
CA ARG A 186 5.19 -5.56 -9.26
C ARG A 186 6.48 -6.35 -9.42
N GLY A 187 6.42 -7.68 -9.32
CA GLY A 187 7.57 -8.56 -9.45
C GLY A 187 7.80 -9.03 -10.87
N SER A 188 8.86 -9.82 -11.05
CA SER A 188 9.15 -10.59 -12.26
C SER A 188 9.06 -12.08 -11.93
N VAL A 189 8.73 -12.91 -12.92
CA VAL A 189 8.62 -14.38 -12.77
C VAL A 189 9.84 -14.94 -12.03
N PRO A 190 9.67 -15.78 -11.01
CA PRO A 190 8.43 -16.41 -10.53
C PRO A 190 7.62 -15.55 -9.54
N ILE A 191 8.15 -14.43 -9.06
CA ILE A 191 7.47 -13.51 -8.14
C ILE A 191 6.60 -12.57 -8.96
N TYR A 192 5.28 -12.64 -8.80
CA TYR A 192 4.36 -11.76 -9.50
C TYR A 192 4.31 -10.37 -8.88
N GLY A 193 4.40 -10.28 -7.55
CA GLY A 193 4.41 -9.03 -6.81
C GLY A 193 4.80 -9.22 -5.37
N GLY A 194 5.15 -8.12 -4.72
CA GLY A 194 5.47 -8.06 -3.31
C GLY A 194 4.65 -7.00 -2.59
N LEU A 195 4.32 -7.26 -1.33
CA LEU A 195 3.67 -6.32 -0.42
C LEU A 195 4.51 -6.20 0.86
N ASN A 196 4.99 -5.00 1.13
CA ASN A 196 5.49 -4.64 2.44
C ASN A 196 4.40 -3.87 3.18
N LEU A 197 3.96 -4.40 4.31
CA LEU A 197 2.93 -3.81 5.15
C LEU A 197 3.53 -3.49 6.52
N LYS A 198 3.26 -2.30 7.03
CA LYS A 198 3.62 -1.88 8.36
C LYS A 198 2.44 -1.13 9.00
N VAL A 199 1.91 -1.69 10.07
CA VAL A 199 0.77 -1.14 10.80
C VAL A 199 1.17 -0.97 12.26
N ARG A 200 0.93 0.20 12.83
CA ARG A 200 1.31 0.52 14.20
C ARG A 200 0.14 1.04 15.00
N ASP A 201 0.13 0.68 16.28
CA ASP A 201 -0.79 1.15 17.31
C ASP A 201 -2.25 0.99 16.87
N ILE A 202 -2.66 -0.27 16.71
CA ILE A 202 -4.02 -0.65 16.34
C ILE A 202 -4.85 -0.79 17.61
N THR A 203 -5.96 -0.07 17.71
CA THR A 203 -6.96 -0.25 18.77
C THR A 203 -8.17 -0.98 18.20
N LEU A 204 -8.39 -2.19 18.68
CA LEU A 204 -9.52 -3.03 18.29
C LEU A 204 -10.81 -2.52 18.91
N PRO A 205 -11.96 -2.59 18.21
CA PRO A 205 -13.25 -2.24 18.78
C PRO A 205 -13.63 -3.20 19.92
N ALA A 206 -14.49 -2.73 20.83
CA ALA A 206 -14.84 -3.47 22.04
C ALA A 206 -15.45 -4.86 21.76
N LEU A 207 -16.14 -5.03 20.63
CA LEU A 207 -16.72 -6.32 20.22
C LEU A 207 -15.69 -7.29 19.60
N ALA A 208 -14.55 -6.79 19.16
CA ALA A 208 -13.44 -7.60 18.65
C ALA A 208 -12.36 -7.81 19.72
N GLN A 209 -12.75 -7.91 20.99
CA GLN A 209 -11.81 -8.08 22.09
C GLN A 209 -10.97 -9.34 21.89
N SER A 210 -9.68 -9.14 21.66
CA SER A 210 -8.70 -10.20 21.71
C SER A 210 -8.40 -10.56 23.17
N PRO A 211 -8.19 -11.84 23.52
CA PRO A 211 -7.70 -12.24 24.83
C PRO A 211 -6.39 -11.55 25.22
N PHE A 212 -5.65 -11.03 24.26
CA PHE A 212 -4.37 -10.31 24.45
C PHE A 212 -4.56 -8.81 24.67
N GLY A 213 -5.79 -8.32 24.79
CA GLY A 213 -6.14 -6.90 24.93
C GLY A 213 -6.58 -6.23 23.64
N SER A 214 -7.03 -4.99 23.76
CA SER A 214 -7.53 -4.21 22.63
C SER A 214 -6.43 -3.59 21.76
N ASN A 215 -5.18 -3.57 22.22
CA ASN A 215 -4.10 -2.85 21.52
C ASN A 215 -3.10 -3.82 20.89
N VAL A 216 -3.03 -3.79 19.55
CA VAL A 216 -1.94 -4.42 18.78
C VAL A 216 -0.90 -3.35 18.49
N LYS A 217 0.30 -3.51 19.05
CA LYS A 217 1.35 -2.50 18.95
C LYS A 217 1.95 -2.39 17.56
N ASN A 218 2.16 -3.54 16.91
CA ASN A 218 2.83 -3.58 15.62
C ASN A 218 2.45 -4.82 14.83
N ILE A 219 2.22 -4.63 13.52
CA ILE A 219 2.17 -5.69 12.52
C ILE A 219 3.09 -5.26 11.38
N GLU A 220 4.11 -6.04 11.10
CA GLU A 220 4.96 -5.87 9.94
C GLU A 220 4.95 -7.16 9.13
N ALA A 221 4.74 -7.06 7.82
CA ALA A 221 4.73 -8.21 6.93
C ALA A 221 5.43 -7.89 5.61
N HIS A 222 6.23 -8.84 5.14
CA HIS A 222 6.76 -8.86 3.80
C HIS A 222 6.23 -10.10 3.10
N LEU A 223 5.36 -9.88 2.12
CA LEU A 223 4.66 -10.92 1.39
C LEU A 223 5.09 -10.90 -0.06
N GLU A 224 5.30 -12.07 -0.64
CA GLU A 224 5.54 -12.25 -2.06
C GLU A 224 4.49 -13.17 -2.66
N LEU A 225 3.98 -12.80 -3.81
CA LEU A 225 2.98 -13.56 -4.53
C LEU A 225 3.65 -14.38 -5.62
N ILE A 226 3.48 -15.69 -5.55
CA ILE A 226 4.06 -16.67 -6.48
C ILE A 226 2.94 -17.28 -7.35
N GLY A 227 3.26 -17.71 -8.57
CA GLY A 227 2.33 -18.42 -9.43
C GLY A 227 1.39 -17.54 -10.26
N GLY A 228 1.72 -16.25 -10.39
CA GLY A 228 0.97 -15.30 -11.23
C GLY A 228 0.10 -14.34 -10.45
N ALA A 229 -0.62 -13.46 -11.19
CA ALA A 229 -1.58 -12.55 -10.59
C ALA A 229 -2.63 -13.31 -9.80
N PRO A 230 -2.98 -12.85 -8.60
CA PRO A 230 -4.24 -13.25 -8.04
C PRO A 230 -5.34 -12.72 -8.96
N PRO A 231 -6.48 -13.39 -9.04
CA PRO A 231 -7.58 -12.90 -9.83
C PRO A 231 -7.99 -11.50 -9.36
N GLY A 232 -8.31 -10.65 -10.33
CA GLY A 232 -8.78 -9.29 -10.04
C GLY A 232 -10.05 -9.28 -9.19
N ASN A 233 -10.90 -10.27 -9.39
CA ASN A 233 -12.07 -10.58 -8.58
C ASN A 233 -11.75 -11.82 -7.75
N LEU A 234 -11.81 -11.72 -6.44
CA LEU A 234 -11.53 -12.86 -5.54
C LEU A 234 -12.73 -13.83 -5.50
N THR A 235 -13.20 -14.25 -6.67
CA THR A 235 -14.30 -15.23 -6.80
C THR A 235 -13.77 -16.66 -6.67
N ALA A 236 -14.61 -17.58 -6.21
CA ALA A 236 -14.21 -18.98 -6.02
C ALA A 236 -13.65 -19.64 -7.30
N PRO A 237 -14.23 -19.45 -8.52
CA PRO A 237 -13.65 -20.02 -9.75
C PRO A 237 -12.26 -19.49 -10.05
N GLU A 238 -12.03 -18.20 -9.89
CA GLU A 238 -10.76 -17.56 -10.19
C GLU A 238 -9.68 -17.93 -9.17
N LEU A 239 -10.03 -17.98 -7.88
CA LEU A 239 -9.15 -18.47 -6.83
C LEU A 239 -8.77 -19.93 -7.04
N THR A 240 -9.73 -20.77 -7.49
CA THR A 240 -9.46 -22.17 -7.85
C THR A 240 -8.45 -22.24 -9.00
N GLN A 241 -8.62 -21.42 -10.03
CA GLN A 241 -7.71 -21.39 -11.17
C GLN A 241 -6.32 -20.93 -10.74
N TRP A 242 -6.23 -19.90 -9.86
CA TRP A 242 -4.96 -19.43 -9.33
C TRP A 242 -4.26 -20.48 -8.48
N ALA A 243 -4.98 -21.13 -7.54
CA ALA A 243 -4.45 -22.22 -6.73
C ALA A 243 -3.95 -23.40 -7.56
N ASN A 244 -4.71 -23.81 -8.60
CA ASN A 244 -4.34 -24.90 -9.51
C ASN A 244 -3.10 -24.59 -10.37
N ARG A 245 -2.76 -23.30 -10.56
CA ARG A 245 -1.52 -22.87 -11.21
C ARG A 245 -0.34 -22.77 -10.25
N GLY A 246 -0.49 -23.24 -9.01
CA GLY A 246 0.54 -23.18 -7.97
C GLY A 246 0.62 -21.82 -7.29
N GLY A 247 -0.49 -21.08 -7.27
CA GLY A 247 -0.59 -19.80 -6.58
C GLY A 247 -0.35 -19.96 -5.09
N THR A 248 0.65 -19.24 -4.57
CA THR A 248 1.02 -19.20 -3.16
C THR A 248 1.41 -17.80 -2.73
N VAL A 249 1.31 -17.54 -1.45
CA VAL A 249 1.83 -16.34 -0.80
C VAL A 249 3.00 -16.75 0.08
N GLU A 250 4.19 -16.34 -0.31
CA GLU A 250 5.38 -16.48 0.52
C GLU A 250 5.44 -15.34 1.52
N VAL A 251 5.43 -15.68 2.78
CA VAL A 251 5.61 -14.73 3.89
C VAL A 251 7.08 -14.71 4.26
N ARG A 252 7.84 -13.77 3.69
CA ARG A 252 9.28 -13.63 3.91
C ARG A 252 9.61 -13.20 5.33
N SER A 253 8.74 -12.38 5.90
CA SER A 253 8.77 -12.03 7.32
C SER A 253 7.40 -11.60 7.78
N LEU A 254 7.04 -12.00 8.97
CA LEU A 254 5.86 -11.56 9.69
C LEU A 254 6.26 -11.27 11.14
N ARG A 255 6.03 -10.03 11.59
CA ARG A 255 6.21 -9.65 12.98
C ARG A 255 4.91 -9.11 13.54
N ILE A 256 4.46 -9.66 14.66
CA ILE A 256 3.26 -9.19 15.36
C ILE A 256 3.63 -8.98 16.84
N ILE A 257 3.22 -7.83 17.39
CA ILE A 257 3.33 -7.56 18.84
C ILE A 257 1.92 -7.20 19.33
N HIS A 258 1.34 -8.08 20.14
CA HIS A 258 0.00 -7.89 20.68
C HIS A 258 0.00 -8.18 22.20
N GLY A 259 -0.15 -7.13 23.01
CA GLY A 259 0.01 -7.23 24.45
C GLY A 259 1.39 -7.76 24.82
N THR A 260 1.45 -8.88 25.54
CA THR A 260 2.68 -9.57 25.92
C THR A 260 3.19 -10.54 24.87
N LEU A 261 2.35 -10.88 23.87
CA LEU A 261 2.68 -11.84 22.82
C LEU A 261 3.50 -11.14 21.72
N GLY A 262 4.68 -11.67 21.45
CA GLY A 262 5.48 -11.34 20.28
C GLY A 262 5.61 -12.57 19.38
N LEU A 263 5.41 -12.39 18.09
CA LEU A 263 5.59 -13.38 17.05
C LEU A 263 6.47 -12.81 15.94
N ASP A 264 7.54 -13.52 15.63
CA ASP A 264 8.40 -13.31 14.47
C ASP A 264 8.45 -14.60 13.67
N GLY A 265 8.24 -14.57 12.36
CA GLY A 265 8.28 -15.80 11.57
C GLY A 265 8.25 -15.57 10.08
N ASP A 266 8.42 -16.64 9.36
CA ASP A 266 8.33 -16.76 7.91
C ASP A 266 7.60 -18.06 7.55
N GLY A 267 7.13 -18.15 6.30
CA GLY A 267 6.41 -19.34 5.87
C GLY A 267 5.67 -19.15 4.56
N THR A 268 4.86 -20.14 4.23
CA THR A 268 4.07 -20.16 3.00
C THR A 268 2.60 -20.32 3.31
N MET A 269 1.75 -19.63 2.55
CA MET A 269 0.30 -19.78 2.56
C MET A 269 -0.17 -20.19 1.16
N ALA A 270 -1.12 -21.14 1.13
CA ALA A 270 -1.80 -21.58 -0.09
C ALA A 270 -3.30 -21.77 0.19
N LEU A 271 -4.06 -22.08 -0.84
CA LEU A 271 -5.45 -22.50 -0.72
C LEU A 271 -5.56 -24.00 -0.98
N ASP A 272 -6.35 -24.70 -0.15
CA ASP A 272 -6.68 -26.12 -0.38
C ASP A 272 -7.76 -26.27 -1.47
N GLY A 273 -8.13 -27.51 -1.79
CA GLY A 273 -9.17 -27.82 -2.79
C GLY A 273 -10.57 -27.31 -2.42
N ARG A 274 -10.78 -26.81 -1.19
CA ARG A 274 -12.01 -26.15 -0.73
C ARG A 274 -11.83 -24.64 -0.62
N LEU A 275 -10.73 -24.10 -1.15
CA LEU A 275 -10.33 -22.71 -1.03
C LEU A 275 -10.14 -22.23 0.41
N GLN A 276 -9.86 -23.15 1.33
CA GLN A 276 -9.49 -22.76 2.68
C GLN A 276 -7.99 -22.55 2.79
N PRO A 277 -7.54 -21.60 3.64
CA PRO A 277 -6.12 -21.32 3.81
C PRO A 277 -5.42 -22.53 4.44
N VAL A 278 -4.33 -22.92 3.82
CA VAL A 278 -3.33 -23.86 4.34
C VAL A 278 -2.04 -23.08 4.49
N CYS A 279 -1.44 -23.15 5.66
CA CYS A 279 -0.18 -22.47 5.89
C CYS A 279 0.77 -23.27 6.77
N ALA A 280 2.07 -23.04 6.55
CA ALA A 280 3.15 -23.56 7.36
C ALA A 280 4.15 -22.44 7.62
N PHE A 281 4.37 -22.12 8.89
CA PHE A 281 5.27 -21.08 9.35
C PHE A 281 6.32 -21.65 10.29
N SER A 282 7.53 -21.11 10.23
CA SER A 282 8.52 -21.19 11.28
C SER A 282 8.42 -19.92 12.12
N ALA A 283 8.04 -20.04 13.37
CA ALA A 283 7.77 -18.87 14.19
C ALA A 283 8.59 -18.88 15.48
N ARG A 284 9.13 -17.74 15.82
CA ARG A 284 9.67 -17.41 17.13
C ARG A 284 8.62 -16.68 17.93
N VAL A 285 8.27 -17.25 19.08
CA VAL A 285 7.22 -16.72 19.95
C VAL A 285 7.80 -16.32 21.29
N THR A 286 7.52 -15.09 21.72
CA THR A 286 7.84 -14.53 23.03
C THR A 286 6.57 -14.24 23.82
N GLY A 287 6.62 -14.24 25.16
CA GLY A 287 5.46 -13.97 26.00
C GLY A 287 4.39 -15.07 25.99
N TYR A 288 4.71 -16.26 25.47
CA TYR A 288 3.80 -17.38 25.31
C TYR A 288 3.15 -17.86 26.60
N ASP A 289 3.85 -17.79 27.75
CA ASP A 289 3.28 -18.19 29.06
C ASP A 289 2.10 -17.29 29.46
N ALA A 290 2.29 -15.98 29.36
CA ALA A 290 1.23 -15.01 29.64
C ALA A 290 0.08 -15.11 28.62
N ALA A 291 0.42 -15.25 27.35
CA ALA A 291 -0.56 -15.42 26.26
C ALA A 291 -1.42 -16.68 26.48
N LEU A 292 -0.81 -17.80 26.84
CA LEU A 292 -1.54 -19.04 27.10
C LEU A 292 -2.46 -18.92 28.33
N ASN A 293 -2.01 -18.19 29.38
CA ASN A 293 -2.89 -17.88 30.51
C ASN A 293 -4.12 -17.10 30.09
N GLN A 294 -3.93 -16.09 29.25
CA GLN A 294 -5.04 -15.26 28.74
C GLN A 294 -6.00 -16.06 27.87
N LEU A 295 -5.51 -17.00 27.03
CA LEU A 295 -6.33 -17.92 26.24
C LEU A 295 -7.15 -18.88 27.12
N ILE A 296 -6.58 -19.38 28.20
CA ILE A 296 -7.28 -20.25 29.20
C ILE A 296 -8.38 -19.43 29.90
N GLN A 297 -8.05 -18.22 30.36
CA GLN A 297 -9.01 -17.33 31.04
C GLN A 297 -10.17 -16.93 30.12
N ALA A 298 -9.89 -16.74 28.84
CA ALA A 298 -10.91 -16.45 27.81
C ALA A 298 -11.73 -17.70 27.42
N GLY A 299 -11.43 -18.87 27.93
CA GLY A 299 -12.11 -20.13 27.59
C GLY A 299 -11.81 -20.67 26.20
N LEU A 300 -10.81 -20.10 25.50
CA LEU A 300 -10.42 -20.51 24.16
C LEU A 300 -9.54 -21.75 24.15
N VAL A 301 -8.85 -22.00 25.25
CA VAL A 301 -8.05 -23.20 25.49
C VAL A 301 -8.51 -23.85 26.81
N ARG A 302 -8.72 -25.17 26.81
CA ARG A 302 -9.06 -25.88 28.04
C ARG A 302 -7.90 -25.85 29.03
N SER A 303 -8.17 -25.70 30.32
CA SER A 303 -7.13 -25.57 31.34
C SER A 303 -6.16 -26.77 31.36
N SER A 304 -6.68 -28.00 31.13
CA SER A 304 -5.85 -29.22 31.02
C SER A 304 -4.83 -29.11 29.88
N ASP A 305 -5.31 -28.76 28.70
CA ASP A 305 -4.50 -28.73 27.49
C ASP A 305 -3.49 -27.53 27.56
N GLY A 306 -3.93 -26.43 28.12
CA GLY A 306 -3.09 -25.26 28.35
C GLY A 306 -1.97 -25.51 29.37
N ASN A 307 -2.22 -26.26 30.42
CA ASN A 307 -1.18 -26.63 31.41
C ASN A 307 -0.15 -27.58 30.81
N ILE A 308 -0.58 -28.54 30.00
CA ILE A 308 0.33 -29.43 29.25
C ILE A 308 1.16 -28.63 28.27
N ALA A 309 0.51 -27.72 27.49
CA ALA A 309 1.21 -26.85 26.57
C ALA A 309 2.26 -25.98 27.28
N LYS A 310 1.95 -25.40 28.45
CA LYS A 310 2.93 -24.62 29.24
C LYS A 310 4.14 -25.43 29.65
N MET A 311 3.91 -26.67 30.10
CA MET A 311 5.01 -27.55 30.50
C MET A 311 5.93 -27.86 29.31
N ILE A 312 5.36 -28.19 28.15
CA ILE A 312 6.12 -28.51 26.93
C ILE A 312 6.86 -27.26 26.43
N LEU A 313 6.15 -26.11 26.28
CA LEU A 313 6.73 -24.85 25.79
C LEU A 313 7.76 -24.29 26.78
N GLY A 314 7.52 -24.45 28.07
CA GLY A 314 8.47 -24.07 29.12
C GLY A 314 9.80 -24.84 29.05
N ALA A 315 9.74 -26.13 28.70
CA ALA A 315 10.94 -26.97 28.51
C ALA A 315 11.70 -26.61 27.21
N LEU A 316 10.98 -26.18 26.17
CA LEU A 316 11.55 -25.77 24.89
C LEU A 316 12.07 -24.29 24.90
N GLY A 317 11.60 -23.51 25.86
CA GLY A 317 11.92 -22.08 25.93
C GLY A 317 13.39 -21.82 26.23
N LYS A 318 13.99 -20.92 25.44
CA LYS A 318 15.39 -20.47 25.57
C LYS A 318 15.44 -19.00 25.86
N VAL A 319 16.39 -18.59 26.68
CA VAL A 319 16.74 -17.18 26.85
C VAL A 319 17.78 -16.83 25.78
N PRO A 320 17.60 -15.77 24.98
CA PRO A 320 18.59 -15.36 23.98
C PRO A 320 19.94 -15.08 24.62
N ALA A 321 21.05 -15.34 23.92
CA ALA A 321 22.40 -15.09 24.41
C ALA A 321 22.66 -13.61 24.79
N GLY A 322 21.94 -12.68 24.15
CA GLY A 322 21.98 -11.24 24.45
C GLY A 322 21.06 -10.78 25.58
N GLY A 323 20.43 -11.70 26.31
CA GLY A 323 19.37 -11.38 27.28
C GLY A 323 18.03 -11.10 26.57
N GLY A 324 16.98 -10.91 27.36
CA GLY A 324 15.65 -10.62 26.84
C GLY A 324 14.60 -11.66 27.29
N PRO A 325 13.35 -11.53 26.80
CA PRO A 325 12.29 -12.44 27.18
C PRO A 325 12.57 -13.87 26.65
N LYS A 326 12.12 -14.86 27.43
CA LYS A 326 12.17 -16.25 27.04
C LYS A 326 11.40 -16.46 25.74
N GLN A 327 11.99 -17.15 24.79
CA GLN A 327 11.45 -17.40 23.46
C GLN A 327 11.43 -18.88 23.11
N ILE A 328 10.52 -19.26 22.21
CA ILE A 328 10.47 -20.59 21.62
C ILE A 328 10.45 -20.48 20.11
N ASP A 329 11.15 -21.37 19.44
CA ASP A 329 11.07 -21.56 18.00
C ASP A 329 10.14 -22.77 17.75
N VAL A 330 9.01 -22.52 17.09
CA VAL A 330 7.97 -23.53 16.87
C VAL A 330 7.39 -23.47 15.47
N PRO A 331 7.08 -24.60 14.84
CA PRO A 331 6.28 -24.58 13.63
C PRO A 331 4.83 -24.26 13.98
N ILE A 332 4.23 -23.35 13.22
CA ILE A 332 2.81 -23.03 13.26
C ILE A 332 2.20 -23.47 11.94
N SER A 333 1.12 -24.22 11.99
CA SER A 333 0.43 -24.64 10.78
C SER A 333 -1.08 -24.44 10.87
N VAL A 334 -1.69 -24.14 9.72
CA VAL A 334 -3.13 -24.24 9.54
C VAL A 334 -3.40 -25.26 8.45
N GLN A 335 -4.11 -26.31 8.81
CA GLN A 335 -4.56 -27.34 7.88
C GLN A 335 -5.92 -27.85 8.35
N ASP A 336 -6.82 -28.14 7.41
CA ASP A 336 -8.20 -28.58 7.70
C ASP A 336 -8.91 -27.67 8.72
N GLN A 337 -8.71 -26.37 8.59
CA GLN A 337 -9.26 -25.34 9.49
C GLN A 337 -8.80 -25.52 10.95
N ARG A 338 -7.66 -26.12 11.18
CA ARG A 338 -7.05 -26.28 12.52
C ARG A 338 -5.72 -25.54 12.56
N LEU A 339 -5.64 -24.63 13.52
CA LEU A 339 -4.38 -23.98 13.90
C LEU A 339 -3.64 -24.91 14.89
N SER A 340 -2.41 -25.23 14.56
CA SER A 340 -1.54 -26.07 15.42
C SER A 340 -0.21 -25.37 15.69
N ILE A 341 0.37 -25.60 16.85
CA ILE A 341 1.74 -25.21 17.20
C ILE A 341 2.51 -26.52 17.43
N GLY A 342 3.42 -26.83 16.51
CA GLY A 342 4.03 -28.17 16.48
C GLY A 342 2.96 -29.26 16.40
N PRO A 343 3.04 -30.30 17.25
CA PRO A 343 2.03 -31.38 17.26
C PRO A 343 0.74 -30.98 18.00
N ILE A 344 0.64 -29.82 18.61
CA ILE A 344 -0.45 -29.41 19.50
C ILE A 344 -1.51 -28.65 18.73
N PRO A 345 -2.73 -29.17 18.51
CA PRO A 345 -3.83 -28.41 17.96
C PRO A 345 -4.34 -27.41 19.01
N LEU A 346 -4.44 -26.13 18.63
CA LEU A 346 -4.89 -25.06 19.52
C LEU A 346 -6.36 -24.73 19.36
N MET A 347 -6.78 -24.47 18.13
CA MET A 347 -8.13 -23.96 17.87
C MET A 347 -8.57 -24.24 16.43
N ARG A 348 -9.88 -24.14 16.20
CA ARG A 348 -10.41 -24.16 14.83
C ARG A 348 -10.41 -22.75 14.24
N VAL A 349 -9.95 -22.64 13.01
CA VAL A 349 -10.04 -21.41 12.19
C VAL A 349 -11.40 -21.44 11.49
N PRO A 350 -12.18 -20.35 11.55
CA PRO A 350 -13.43 -20.25 10.81
C PRO A 350 -13.23 -20.43 9.31
N ALA A 351 -14.20 -21.09 8.66
CA ALA A 351 -14.17 -21.22 7.20
C ALA A 351 -14.35 -19.84 6.55
N ILE A 352 -13.58 -19.60 5.48
CA ILE A 352 -13.76 -18.44 4.62
C ILE A 352 -14.84 -18.79 3.60
N LEU A 353 -15.84 -17.93 3.48
CA LEU A 353 -16.88 -18.01 2.45
C LEU A 353 -16.49 -17.04 1.34
N TRP A 354 -16.19 -17.58 0.16
CA TRP A 354 -15.80 -16.85 -1.05
C TRP A 354 -16.99 -16.50 -1.91
#